data_a2214a5ffb5f3189edea230c04cee5eb
#
_entry.id   a2214a5ffb5f3189edea230c04cee5eb
#
_cell.length_a   1.000
_cell.length_b   1.000
_cell.length_c   1.000
_cell.angle_alpha   90.00
_cell.angle_beta   90.00
_cell.angle_gamma   90.00
#
_symmetry.space_group_name_H-M   'P 1'
#
loop_
_entity.id
_entity.type
_entity.pdbx_description
1 polymer ?
#
loop_
_entity_poly.entity_id
_entity_poly.type
_entity_poly.pdbx_seq_one_letter_code
_entity_poly.pdbx_strand_id
1 'polypeptide(L)'
;MLLRDKSVKQKRGILLPLFSLPSPHGIGSLGEEAYRFIDFLRETNQSYWQILPLCPVGKGNSPYTSLCSFAGEILYIDLNLLVDEKLLENKEIPAKDFSENVDYEVVKGFKMPLLRLASSRFNTKDAEYRDFCKENEYWLKGFADFMFKREHYEKEFYYITQFLFFKQYNRLHNYANVSDIKIIGDIPFYVAPHSSDVADNPQIFELDEDMKTTLVAGVPPDIFSIDGQLWGNPIYNWDHLEK
;
A
#
# COMPACT_ATOMS: atom_id res chain seq x y z
N MET A 1 18.53 22.98 -31.50
CA MET A 1 17.20 22.60 -32.08
C MET A 1 17.15 21.07 -32.03
N LEU A 2 16.56 20.54 -30.94
CA LEU A 2 16.39 19.10 -30.77
C LEU A 2 15.31 18.63 -31.76
N LEU A 3 15.73 17.79 -32.71
CA LEU A 3 14.83 17.12 -33.65
C LEU A 3 13.86 16.24 -32.81
N ARG A 4 12.60 16.69 -32.66
CA ARG A 4 11.54 15.82 -32.13
C ARG A 4 11.34 14.68 -33.12
N ASP A 5 11.70 13.49 -32.70
CA ASP A 5 11.32 12.27 -33.43
C ASP A 5 9.78 12.22 -33.50
N LYS A 6 9.26 12.40 -34.72
CA LYS A 6 7.82 12.43 -35.00
C LYS A 6 7.16 11.06 -34.85
N SER A 7 7.93 10.00 -34.57
CA SER A 7 7.44 8.63 -34.40
C SER A 7 6.95 8.34 -32.98
N VAL A 8 7.37 9.12 -31.97
CA VAL A 8 6.95 8.91 -30.58
C VAL A 8 5.58 9.55 -30.36
N LYS A 9 4.54 8.73 -30.35
CA LYS A 9 3.20 9.18 -29.90
C LYS A 9 3.29 9.66 -28.45
N GLN A 10 3.02 10.93 -28.21
CA GLN A 10 2.97 11.49 -26.88
C GLN A 10 1.82 10.83 -26.11
N LYS A 11 2.14 10.16 -25.00
CA LYS A 11 1.16 9.59 -24.08
C LYS A 11 0.93 10.52 -22.91
N ARG A 12 -0.26 10.44 -22.30
CA ARG A 12 -0.68 11.29 -21.18
C ARG A 12 -1.18 10.42 -20.04
N GLY A 13 -1.13 10.94 -18.84
CA GLY A 13 -1.65 10.27 -17.66
C GLY A 13 -2.02 11.24 -16.56
N ILE A 14 -2.66 10.72 -15.54
CA ILE A 14 -3.06 11.47 -14.35
C ILE A 14 -2.37 10.83 -13.16
N LEU A 15 -1.75 11.66 -12.30
CA LEU A 15 -1.32 11.25 -10.97
C LEU A 15 -2.50 11.49 -10.02
N LEU A 16 -3.00 10.41 -9.44
CA LEU A 16 -4.03 10.45 -8.40
C LEU A 16 -3.80 9.31 -7.41
N PRO A 17 -3.49 9.61 -6.14
CA PRO A 17 -3.36 8.59 -5.12
C PRO A 17 -4.66 7.80 -4.95
N LEU A 18 -4.57 6.49 -4.72
CA LEU A 18 -5.73 5.62 -4.53
C LEU A 18 -6.63 6.13 -3.38
N PHE A 19 -6.03 6.56 -2.27
CA PHE A 19 -6.75 7.06 -1.11
C PHE A 19 -7.56 8.35 -1.37
N SER A 20 -7.25 9.07 -2.47
CA SER A 20 -7.95 10.31 -2.86
C SER A 20 -9.20 10.06 -3.71
N LEU A 21 -9.47 8.82 -4.11
CA LEU A 21 -10.72 8.48 -4.78
C LEU A 21 -11.92 8.62 -3.82
N PRO A 22 -13.10 9.01 -4.32
CA PRO A 22 -14.31 8.98 -3.52
C PRO A 22 -14.56 7.59 -2.92
N SER A 23 -15.14 7.55 -1.73
CA SER A 23 -15.51 6.28 -1.10
C SER A 23 -16.57 6.49 -0.03
N PRO A 24 -17.59 5.63 0.06
CA PRO A 24 -18.54 5.65 1.16
C PRO A 24 -17.92 5.20 2.50
N HIS A 25 -16.65 4.75 2.49
CA HIS A 25 -15.97 4.19 3.66
C HIS A 25 -14.79 5.06 4.13
N GLY A 26 -14.77 6.35 3.74
CA GLY A 26 -13.87 7.38 4.27
C GLY A 26 -12.46 7.41 3.70
N ILE A 27 -12.11 6.48 2.82
CA ILE A 27 -10.83 6.41 2.09
C ILE A 27 -11.03 5.71 0.77
N GLY A 28 -10.38 6.19 -0.29
CA GLY A 28 -10.41 5.51 -1.59
C GLY A 28 -9.91 4.07 -1.47
N SER A 29 -10.57 3.16 -2.18
CA SER A 29 -10.37 1.72 -2.09
C SER A 29 -10.17 1.06 -3.46
N LEU A 30 -9.81 -0.22 -3.46
CA LEU A 30 -9.65 -1.06 -4.65
C LEU A 30 -11.00 -1.51 -5.26
N GLY A 31 -12.07 -0.74 -4.99
CA GLY A 31 -13.45 -1.00 -5.37
C GLY A 31 -13.93 -0.17 -6.55
N GLU A 32 -15.25 -0.02 -6.63
CA GLU A 32 -15.98 0.53 -7.78
C GLU A 32 -15.41 1.86 -8.29
N GLU A 33 -15.06 2.80 -7.42
CA GLU A 33 -14.57 4.11 -7.84
C GLU A 33 -13.20 4.04 -8.51
N ALA A 34 -12.36 3.06 -8.15
CA ALA A 34 -11.11 2.82 -8.85
C ALA A 34 -11.33 2.29 -10.27
N TYR A 35 -12.32 1.43 -10.47
CA TYR A 35 -12.73 0.95 -11.81
C TYR A 35 -13.33 2.09 -12.63
N ARG A 36 -14.21 2.92 -12.06
CA ARG A 36 -14.77 4.11 -12.71
C ARG A 36 -13.67 5.10 -13.11
N PHE A 37 -12.65 5.27 -12.30
CA PHE A 37 -11.53 6.13 -12.65
C PHE A 37 -10.73 5.60 -13.85
N ILE A 38 -10.53 4.29 -13.95
CA ILE A 38 -9.91 3.66 -15.13
C ILE A 38 -10.77 3.91 -16.37
N ASP A 39 -12.10 3.76 -16.27
CA ASP A 39 -13.02 4.07 -17.38
C ASP A 39 -12.94 5.53 -17.80
N PHE A 40 -12.92 6.46 -16.85
CA PHE A 40 -12.72 7.88 -17.11
C PHE A 40 -11.40 8.15 -17.84
N LEU A 41 -10.31 7.52 -17.43
CA LEU A 41 -9.00 7.65 -18.10
C LEU A 41 -9.08 7.18 -19.56
N ARG A 42 -9.72 6.04 -19.80
CA ARG A 42 -9.93 5.50 -21.15
C ARG A 42 -10.77 6.45 -22.01
N GLU A 43 -11.89 6.93 -21.51
CA GLU A 43 -12.81 7.84 -22.21
C GLU A 43 -12.17 9.20 -22.53
N THR A 44 -11.25 9.67 -21.69
CA THR A 44 -10.51 10.92 -21.88
C THR A 44 -9.19 10.73 -22.63
N ASN A 45 -8.96 9.54 -23.23
CA ASN A 45 -7.76 9.21 -23.99
C ASN A 45 -6.45 9.39 -23.19
N GLN A 46 -6.49 9.09 -21.89
CA GLN A 46 -5.29 8.93 -21.09
C GLN A 46 -4.69 7.54 -21.31
N SER A 47 -3.42 7.38 -20.98
CA SER A 47 -2.71 6.10 -21.11
C SER A 47 -2.17 5.60 -19.78
N TYR A 48 -2.07 6.48 -18.79
CA TYR A 48 -1.43 6.16 -17.52
C TYR A 48 -2.25 6.68 -16.34
N TRP A 49 -2.29 5.84 -15.30
CA TRP A 49 -2.64 6.23 -13.95
C TRP A 49 -1.40 6.12 -13.07
N GLN A 50 -0.85 7.23 -12.59
CA GLN A 50 0.23 7.21 -11.62
C GLN A 50 -0.36 7.25 -10.21
N ILE A 51 0.04 6.31 -9.38
CA ILE A 51 -0.37 6.18 -7.98
C ILE A 51 0.81 6.49 -7.05
N LEU A 52 0.51 6.72 -5.78
CA LEU A 52 1.51 6.74 -4.71
C LEU A 52 1.69 5.32 -4.13
N PRO A 53 2.72 5.09 -3.28
CA PRO A 53 2.93 3.78 -2.68
C PRO A 53 1.67 3.25 -1.97
N LEU A 54 1.41 1.97 -2.16
CA LEU A 54 0.25 1.28 -1.57
C LEU A 54 0.60 0.53 -0.27
N CYS A 55 1.79 0.75 0.27
CA CYS A 55 2.28 0.09 1.48
C CYS A 55 1.58 0.59 2.75
N PRO A 56 1.56 -0.22 3.83
CA PRO A 56 1.01 0.20 5.12
C PRO A 56 1.70 1.45 5.65
N VAL A 57 0.91 2.47 5.97
CA VAL A 57 1.45 3.75 6.43
C VAL A 57 1.88 3.70 7.89
N GLY A 58 3.01 4.36 8.19
CA GLY A 58 3.52 4.53 9.53
C GLY A 58 3.07 5.83 10.19
N LYS A 59 3.93 6.36 11.04
CA LYS A 59 3.68 7.63 11.73
C LYS A 59 3.51 8.77 10.72
N GLY A 60 2.44 9.55 10.90
CA GLY A 60 2.13 10.70 10.04
C GLY A 60 1.36 10.34 8.76
N ASN A 61 0.96 9.08 8.60
CA ASN A 61 0.14 8.59 7.48
C ASN A 61 0.73 8.88 6.09
N SER A 62 2.05 9.08 6.02
CA SER A 62 2.74 9.27 4.75
C SER A 62 2.91 7.93 4.05
N PRO A 63 2.58 7.80 2.76
CA PRO A 63 2.80 6.58 2.00
C PRO A 63 4.29 6.25 1.84
N TYR A 64 5.18 7.22 2.08
CA TYR A 64 6.64 7.04 2.03
C TYR A 64 7.25 6.62 3.39
N THR A 65 6.44 6.59 4.46
CA THR A 65 6.87 6.08 5.76
C THR A 65 6.23 4.71 5.98
N SER A 66 6.69 3.72 5.21
CA SER A 66 6.10 2.39 5.19
C SER A 66 6.53 1.53 6.38
N LEU A 67 5.57 0.74 6.89
CA LEU A 67 5.84 -0.30 7.90
C LEU A 67 6.37 -1.60 7.28
N CYS A 68 6.18 -1.78 5.97
CA CYS A 68 6.70 -2.90 5.18
C CYS A 68 6.67 -2.53 3.70
N SER A 69 7.78 -2.72 2.99
CA SER A 69 7.90 -2.40 1.56
C SER A 69 7.09 -3.34 0.66
N PHE A 70 6.78 -4.54 1.12
CA PHE A 70 6.09 -5.58 0.36
C PHE A 70 4.60 -5.65 0.65
N ALA A 71 4.16 -5.27 1.85
CA ALA A 71 2.78 -5.37 2.27
C ALA A 71 1.89 -4.29 1.64
N GLY A 72 0.61 -4.58 1.45
CA GLY A 72 -0.40 -3.60 1.06
C GLY A 72 -1.11 -2.97 2.26
N GLU A 73 -1.54 -1.71 2.10
CA GLU A 73 -2.34 -1.00 3.09
C GLU A 73 -3.77 -1.58 3.13
N ILE A 74 -4.09 -2.27 4.20
CA ILE A 74 -5.36 -3.00 4.32
C ILE A 74 -6.59 -2.08 4.38
N LEU A 75 -6.41 -0.79 4.66
CA LEU A 75 -7.50 0.18 4.61
C LEU A 75 -7.97 0.44 3.17
N TYR A 76 -7.20 0.06 2.14
CA TYR A 76 -7.61 0.12 0.74
C TYR A 76 -8.46 -1.07 0.29
N ILE A 77 -8.60 -2.13 1.11
CA ILE A 77 -9.52 -3.22 0.83
C ILE A 77 -10.94 -2.66 0.73
N ASP A 78 -11.64 -2.94 -0.35
CA ASP A 78 -13.01 -2.53 -0.55
C ASP A 78 -13.98 -3.48 0.19
N LEU A 79 -14.87 -2.92 1.00
CA LEU A 79 -15.80 -3.69 1.82
C LEU A 79 -16.94 -4.30 1.00
N ASN A 80 -17.35 -3.64 -0.10
CA ASN A 80 -18.41 -4.18 -0.95
C ASN A 80 -17.92 -5.43 -1.69
N LEU A 81 -16.65 -5.46 -2.12
CA LEU A 81 -16.06 -6.68 -2.69
C LEU A 81 -15.98 -7.82 -1.66
N LEU A 82 -15.84 -7.52 -0.36
CA LEU A 82 -15.93 -8.54 0.69
C LEU A 82 -17.37 -9.05 0.87
N VAL A 83 -18.38 -8.22 0.61
CA VAL A 83 -19.78 -8.65 0.56
C VAL A 83 -20.02 -9.59 -0.62
N ASP A 84 -19.54 -9.25 -1.80
CA ASP A 84 -19.64 -10.09 -3.00
C ASP A 84 -18.97 -11.46 -2.79
N GLU A 85 -17.88 -11.49 -2.02
CA GLU A 85 -17.18 -12.72 -1.63
C GLU A 85 -17.82 -13.43 -0.42
N LYS A 86 -18.95 -12.95 0.11
CA LYS A 86 -19.69 -13.50 1.26
C LYS A 86 -18.89 -13.53 2.57
N LEU A 87 -17.88 -12.69 2.66
CA LEU A 87 -17.09 -12.49 3.89
C LEU A 87 -17.76 -11.45 4.82
N LEU A 88 -18.59 -10.57 4.23
CA LEU A 88 -19.45 -9.63 4.95
C LEU A 88 -20.88 -9.69 4.40
N GLU A 89 -21.82 -9.13 5.17
CA GLU A 89 -23.18 -8.84 4.70
C GLU A 89 -23.38 -7.31 4.67
N ASN A 90 -24.19 -6.79 3.73
CA ASN A 90 -24.45 -5.34 3.64
C ASN A 90 -24.96 -4.73 4.95
N LYS A 91 -25.78 -5.46 5.70
CA LYS A 91 -26.32 -5.01 6.99
C LYS A 91 -25.27 -4.86 8.11
N GLU A 92 -24.10 -5.43 7.93
CA GLU A 92 -22.98 -5.38 8.89
C GLU A 92 -22.09 -4.16 8.68
N ILE A 93 -22.20 -3.51 7.51
CA ILE A 93 -21.48 -2.27 7.22
C ILE A 93 -22.35 -1.10 7.69
N PRO A 94 -22.02 -0.45 8.82
CA PRO A 94 -22.84 0.63 9.34
C PRO A 94 -22.77 1.84 8.41
N ALA A 95 -23.90 2.53 8.24
CA ALA A 95 -23.89 3.83 7.59
C ALA A 95 -23.10 4.82 8.45
N LYS A 96 -22.19 5.54 7.83
CA LYS A 96 -21.37 6.56 8.49
C LYS A 96 -21.04 7.68 7.52
N ASP A 97 -21.20 8.91 7.97
CA ASP A 97 -20.71 10.08 7.26
C ASP A 97 -19.23 10.30 7.57
N PHE A 98 -18.44 10.49 6.53
CA PHE A 98 -17.03 10.80 6.63
C PHE A 98 -16.78 12.22 6.18
N SER A 99 -15.70 12.83 6.70
CA SER A 99 -15.25 14.15 6.25
C SER A 99 -14.73 14.10 4.81
N GLU A 100 -14.67 15.26 4.16
CA GLU A 100 -14.08 15.39 2.82
C GLU A 100 -12.59 15.01 2.78
N ASN A 101 -11.89 15.19 3.90
CA ASN A 101 -10.51 14.79 4.06
C ASN A 101 -10.42 13.41 4.71
N VAL A 102 -9.46 12.60 4.26
CA VAL A 102 -9.19 11.28 4.84
C VAL A 102 -8.64 11.44 6.26
N ASP A 103 -9.40 10.94 7.23
CA ASP A 103 -8.94 10.76 8.61
C ASP A 103 -8.64 9.28 8.85
N TYR A 104 -7.35 8.94 8.86
CA TYR A 104 -6.90 7.55 8.98
C TYR A 104 -7.33 6.89 10.28
N GLU A 105 -7.39 7.62 11.40
CA GLU A 105 -7.82 7.07 12.69
C GLU A 105 -9.32 6.73 12.67
N VAL A 106 -10.13 7.62 12.11
CA VAL A 106 -11.57 7.40 11.92
C VAL A 106 -11.85 6.24 10.97
N VAL A 107 -11.11 6.18 9.85
CA VAL A 107 -11.20 5.08 8.87
C VAL A 107 -10.76 3.77 9.49
N LYS A 108 -9.63 3.75 10.21
CA LYS A 108 -9.14 2.56 10.91
C LYS A 108 -10.16 2.05 11.93
N GLY A 109 -10.69 2.94 12.77
CA GLY A 109 -11.74 2.60 13.73
C GLY A 109 -13.00 2.00 13.08
N PHE A 110 -13.32 2.42 11.86
CA PHE A 110 -14.47 1.91 11.11
C PHE A 110 -14.15 0.57 10.38
N LYS A 111 -13.04 0.49 9.65
CA LYS A 111 -12.76 -0.66 8.79
C LYS A 111 -12.18 -1.87 9.54
N MET A 112 -11.35 -1.66 10.57
CA MET A 112 -10.68 -2.77 11.26
C MET A 112 -11.65 -3.80 11.88
N PRO A 113 -12.76 -3.43 12.55
CA PRO A 113 -13.73 -4.42 13.04
C PRO A 113 -14.32 -5.25 11.90
N LEU A 114 -14.60 -4.63 10.74
CA LEU A 114 -15.16 -5.30 9.57
C LEU A 114 -14.16 -6.23 8.89
N LEU A 115 -12.91 -5.81 8.77
CA LEU A 115 -11.83 -6.65 8.24
C LEU A 115 -11.57 -7.86 9.14
N ARG A 116 -11.66 -7.69 10.46
CA ARG A 116 -11.54 -8.80 11.41
C ARG A 116 -12.71 -9.78 11.27
N LEU A 117 -13.93 -9.26 11.13
CA LEU A 117 -15.10 -10.09 10.90
C LEU A 117 -14.99 -10.89 9.60
N ALA A 118 -14.59 -10.23 8.49
CA ALA A 118 -14.34 -10.89 7.21
C ALA A 118 -13.26 -11.97 7.32
N SER A 119 -12.14 -11.65 7.99
CA SER A 119 -11.05 -12.60 8.24
C SER A 119 -11.51 -13.82 9.04
N SER A 120 -12.37 -13.66 10.05
CA SER A 120 -12.88 -14.79 10.85
C SER A 120 -13.77 -15.77 10.07
N ARG A 121 -14.28 -15.32 8.91
CA ARG A 121 -15.12 -16.14 8.00
C ARG A 121 -14.34 -16.72 6.83
N PHE A 122 -13.10 -16.29 6.67
CA PHE A 122 -12.28 -16.68 5.54
C PHE A 122 -11.91 -18.17 5.61
N ASN A 123 -11.97 -18.85 4.46
CA ASN A 123 -11.57 -20.26 4.36
C ASN A 123 -10.07 -20.39 4.08
N THR A 124 -9.28 -20.62 5.12
CA THR A 124 -7.82 -20.79 5.00
C THR A 124 -7.38 -22.05 4.24
N LYS A 125 -8.35 -22.93 3.86
CA LYS A 125 -8.07 -24.09 2.99
C LYS A 125 -8.17 -23.73 1.50
N ASP A 126 -8.52 -22.49 1.17
CA ASP A 126 -8.53 -21.97 -0.20
C ASP A 126 -7.16 -22.17 -0.85
N ALA A 127 -7.14 -22.65 -2.11
CA ALA A 127 -5.90 -22.97 -2.80
C ALA A 127 -5.12 -21.70 -3.18
N GLU A 128 -5.81 -20.67 -3.68
CA GLU A 128 -5.17 -19.39 -4.06
C GLU A 128 -4.53 -18.72 -2.84
N TYR A 129 -5.21 -18.77 -1.69
CA TYR A 129 -4.66 -18.25 -0.44
C TYR A 129 -3.39 -19.00 -0.01
N ARG A 130 -3.39 -20.32 -0.08
CA ARG A 130 -2.21 -21.10 0.30
C ARG A 130 -1.03 -20.88 -0.64
N ASP A 131 -1.31 -20.76 -1.93
CA ASP A 131 -0.28 -20.46 -2.93
C ASP A 131 0.28 -19.05 -2.69
N PHE A 132 -0.57 -18.06 -2.45
CA PHE A 132 -0.14 -16.71 -2.06
C PHE A 132 0.76 -16.71 -0.81
N CYS A 133 0.36 -17.41 0.25
CA CYS A 133 1.15 -17.48 1.47
C CYS A 133 2.53 -18.12 1.23
N LYS A 134 2.60 -19.16 0.40
CA LYS A 134 3.85 -19.84 0.03
C LYS A 134 4.75 -18.95 -0.82
N GLU A 135 4.21 -18.31 -1.83
CA GLU A 135 4.96 -17.43 -2.74
C GLU A 135 5.51 -16.18 -2.03
N ASN A 136 4.81 -15.72 -1.00
CA ASN A 136 5.15 -14.51 -0.25
C ASN A 136 5.78 -14.80 1.14
N GLU A 137 6.14 -16.05 1.44
CA GLU A 137 6.66 -16.45 2.74
C GLU A 137 7.88 -15.62 3.18
N TYR A 138 8.72 -15.19 2.23
CA TYR A 138 9.96 -14.44 2.47
C TYR A 138 9.78 -13.08 3.15
N TRP A 139 8.58 -12.48 3.08
CA TRP A 139 8.26 -11.22 3.77
C TRP A 139 7.02 -11.33 4.67
N LEU A 140 6.01 -12.13 4.27
CA LEU A 140 4.70 -12.14 4.89
C LEU A 140 4.74 -12.63 6.34
N LYS A 141 5.59 -13.62 6.63
CA LYS A 141 5.79 -14.14 7.98
C LYS A 141 6.38 -13.08 8.91
N GLY A 142 7.46 -12.43 8.50
CA GLY A 142 8.08 -11.36 9.27
C GLY A 142 7.16 -10.18 9.49
N PHE A 143 6.46 -9.76 8.45
CA PHE A 143 5.44 -8.71 8.55
C PHE A 143 4.33 -9.07 9.55
N ALA A 144 3.77 -10.28 9.49
CA ALA A 144 2.73 -10.71 10.42
C ALA A 144 3.24 -10.78 11.89
N ASP A 145 4.49 -11.24 12.09
CA ASP A 145 5.14 -11.25 13.41
C ASP A 145 5.36 -9.83 13.94
N PHE A 146 5.80 -8.93 13.09
CA PHE A 146 5.99 -7.51 13.41
C PHE A 146 4.67 -6.84 13.79
N MET A 147 3.63 -7.02 12.98
CA MET A 147 2.32 -6.41 13.22
C MET A 147 1.62 -6.99 14.45
N PHE A 148 1.77 -8.30 14.73
CA PHE A 148 1.27 -8.92 15.95
C PHE A 148 1.87 -8.27 17.21
N LYS A 149 3.17 -8.01 17.22
CA LYS A 149 3.84 -7.31 18.34
C LYS A 149 3.37 -5.87 18.50
N ARG A 150 2.98 -5.23 17.41
CA ARG A 150 2.59 -3.82 17.36
C ARG A 150 1.11 -3.57 17.67
N GLU A 151 0.23 -4.37 17.12
CA GLU A 151 -1.23 -4.15 17.16
C GLU A 151 -2.00 -5.25 17.88
N HIS A 152 -1.34 -6.36 18.20
CA HIS A 152 -1.88 -7.50 18.96
C HIS A 152 -3.07 -8.24 18.30
N TYR A 153 -3.27 -8.08 16.98
CA TYR A 153 -4.19 -8.94 16.24
C TYR A 153 -3.48 -10.27 15.88
N GLU A 154 -4.28 -11.34 15.77
CA GLU A 154 -3.76 -12.66 15.42
C GLU A 154 -2.97 -12.62 14.10
N LYS A 155 -1.86 -13.37 14.01
CA LYS A 155 -1.01 -13.37 12.80
C LYS A 155 -1.79 -13.76 11.55
N GLU A 156 -2.72 -14.73 11.68
CA GLU A 156 -3.60 -15.17 10.60
C GLU A 156 -4.41 -14.03 9.99
N PHE A 157 -4.82 -13.04 10.81
CA PHE A 157 -5.50 -11.84 10.33
C PHE A 157 -4.66 -11.09 9.29
N TYR A 158 -3.35 -10.94 9.53
CA TYR A 158 -2.48 -10.24 8.59
C TYR A 158 -2.23 -11.07 7.32
N TYR A 159 -2.10 -12.38 7.42
CA TYR A 159 -2.01 -13.24 6.24
C TYR A 159 -3.25 -13.10 5.34
N ILE A 160 -4.44 -13.20 5.94
CA ILE A 160 -5.71 -13.12 5.21
C ILE A 160 -5.90 -11.73 4.60
N THR A 161 -5.68 -10.67 5.36
CA THR A 161 -5.90 -9.31 4.85
C THR A 161 -4.90 -8.93 3.76
N GLN A 162 -3.67 -9.40 3.82
CA GLN A 162 -2.71 -9.22 2.73
C GLN A 162 -3.17 -9.99 1.47
N PHE A 163 -3.61 -11.23 1.60
CA PHE A 163 -4.19 -11.96 0.47
C PHE A 163 -5.38 -11.23 -0.15
N LEU A 164 -6.33 -10.75 0.66
CA LEU A 164 -7.49 -10.01 0.18
C LEU A 164 -7.11 -8.71 -0.53
N PHE A 165 -6.12 -7.99 0.00
CA PHE A 165 -5.58 -6.79 -0.63
C PHE A 165 -5.02 -7.12 -2.02
N PHE A 166 -4.10 -8.08 -2.12
CA PHE A 166 -3.48 -8.44 -3.39
C PHE A 166 -4.47 -9.03 -4.39
N LYS A 167 -5.46 -9.78 -3.94
CA LYS A 167 -6.54 -10.28 -4.78
C LYS A 167 -7.34 -9.16 -5.43
N GLN A 168 -7.73 -8.14 -4.65
CA GLN A 168 -8.43 -6.96 -5.17
C GLN A 168 -7.53 -6.11 -6.06
N TYR A 169 -6.28 -5.87 -5.66
CA TYR A 169 -5.31 -5.13 -6.46
C TYR A 169 -5.05 -5.80 -7.81
N ASN A 170 -4.81 -7.09 -7.84
CA ASN A 170 -4.56 -7.83 -9.08
C ASN A 170 -5.75 -7.77 -10.03
N ARG A 171 -6.99 -7.84 -9.51
CA ARG A 171 -8.21 -7.67 -10.32
C ARG A 171 -8.26 -6.26 -10.93
N LEU A 172 -8.03 -5.22 -10.14
CA LEU A 172 -8.00 -3.83 -10.61
C LEU A 172 -6.88 -3.61 -11.64
N HIS A 173 -5.67 -4.10 -11.36
CA HIS A 173 -4.53 -4.00 -12.27
C HIS A 173 -4.80 -4.69 -13.62
N ASN A 174 -5.40 -5.88 -13.60
CA ASN A 174 -5.80 -6.59 -14.81
C ASN A 174 -6.87 -5.80 -15.59
N TYR A 175 -7.85 -5.21 -14.90
CA TYR A 175 -8.86 -4.36 -15.53
C TYR A 175 -8.24 -3.14 -16.21
N ALA A 176 -7.31 -2.46 -15.54
CA ALA A 176 -6.57 -1.36 -16.14
C ALA A 176 -5.85 -1.80 -17.43
N ASN A 177 -5.15 -2.93 -17.39
CA ASN A 177 -4.42 -3.45 -18.54
C ASN A 177 -5.32 -3.80 -19.74
N VAL A 178 -6.48 -4.44 -19.51
CA VAL A 178 -7.43 -4.74 -20.59
C VAL A 178 -8.15 -3.49 -21.10
N SER A 179 -8.15 -2.42 -20.33
CA SER A 179 -8.65 -1.09 -20.71
C SER A 179 -7.59 -0.20 -21.37
N ASP A 180 -6.40 -0.73 -21.71
CA ASP A 180 -5.25 0.00 -22.24
C ASP A 180 -4.72 1.13 -21.34
N ILE A 181 -5.02 1.07 -20.05
CA ILE A 181 -4.47 1.98 -19.03
C ILE A 181 -3.33 1.27 -18.30
N LYS A 182 -2.16 1.91 -18.23
CA LYS A 182 -1.01 1.42 -17.48
C LYS A 182 -0.93 2.12 -16.14
N ILE A 183 -0.84 1.34 -15.06
CA ILE A 183 -0.59 1.87 -13.73
C ILE A 183 0.91 2.10 -13.58
N ILE A 184 1.31 3.33 -13.26
CA ILE A 184 2.66 3.67 -12.83
C ILE A 184 2.64 3.62 -11.32
N GLY A 185 3.28 2.59 -10.76
CA GLY A 185 3.45 2.44 -9.33
C GLY A 185 4.49 3.41 -8.76
N ASP A 186 4.57 3.41 -7.44
CA ASP A 186 5.58 4.13 -6.68
C ASP A 186 6.00 3.28 -5.48
N ILE A 187 7.24 3.43 -5.04
CA ILE A 187 7.79 2.72 -3.89
C ILE A 187 8.55 3.68 -2.97
N PRO A 188 8.47 3.51 -1.65
CA PRO A 188 9.37 4.19 -0.74
C PRO A 188 10.78 3.60 -0.90
N PHE A 189 11.73 4.35 -1.46
CA PHE A 189 13.12 3.89 -1.62
C PHE A 189 13.93 3.89 -0.31
N TYR A 190 13.43 4.52 0.74
CA TYR A 190 13.86 4.34 2.13
C TYR A 190 12.72 3.76 2.95
N VAL A 191 13.04 2.83 3.84
CA VAL A 191 12.06 2.25 4.76
C VAL A 191 12.00 3.03 6.08
N ALA A 192 10.93 2.87 6.84
CA ALA A 192 10.87 3.46 8.18
C ALA A 192 11.82 2.73 9.15
N PRO A 193 12.47 3.45 10.10
CA PRO A 193 13.37 2.81 11.08
C PRO A 193 12.66 1.74 11.93
N HIS A 194 11.35 1.87 12.10
CA HIS A 194 10.51 0.91 12.83
C HIS A 194 9.59 0.15 11.87
N SER A 195 10.16 -0.46 10.83
CA SER A 195 9.47 -1.30 9.86
C SER A 195 9.82 -2.79 10.07
N SER A 196 9.02 -3.67 9.47
CA SER A 196 9.36 -5.09 9.41
C SER A 196 10.60 -5.35 8.56
N ASP A 197 10.84 -4.50 7.54
CA ASP A 197 12.03 -4.59 6.69
C ASP A 197 13.32 -4.50 7.53
N VAL A 198 13.39 -3.51 8.44
CA VAL A 198 14.54 -3.34 9.35
C VAL A 198 14.58 -4.45 10.40
N ALA A 199 13.43 -4.84 10.95
CA ALA A 199 13.37 -5.87 11.99
C ALA A 199 13.79 -7.25 11.49
N ASP A 200 13.46 -7.59 10.25
CA ASP A 200 13.74 -8.91 9.66
C ASP A 200 15.12 -8.98 8.98
N ASN A 201 15.62 -7.83 8.50
CA ASN A 201 16.85 -7.75 7.74
C ASN A 201 17.81 -6.65 8.26
N PRO A 202 18.14 -6.63 9.57
CA PRO A 202 18.95 -5.54 10.14
C PRO A 202 20.33 -5.40 9.48
N GLN A 203 20.87 -6.49 8.94
CA GLN A 203 22.20 -6.54 8.33
C GLN A 203 22.32 -5.73 7.03
N ILE A 204 21.19 -5.40 6.38
CA ILE A 204 21.20 -4.59 5.16
C ILE A 204 21.12 -3.08 5.43
N PHE A 205 21.15 -2.67 6.68
CA PHE A 205 21.08 -1.27 7.11
C PHE A 205 22.28 -0.91 7.98
N GLU A 206 22.64 0.39 8.00
CA GLU A 206 23.66 0.96 8.87
C GLU A 206 23.08 1.16 10.28
N LEU A 207 23.17 0.10 11.12
CA LEU A 207 22.69 0.06 12.49
C LEU A 207 23.83 -0.20 13.46
N ASP A 208 23.68 0.25 14.71
CA ASP A 208 24.56 -0.10 15.83
C ASP A 208 24.10 -1.41 16.51
N GLU A 209 24.82 -1.81 17.57
CA GLU A 209 24.54 -3.04 18.33
C GLU A 209 23.17 -3.01 19.04
N ASP A 210 22.61 -1.81 19.29
CA ASP A 210 21.29 -1.60 19.87
C ASP A 210 20.19 -1.48 18.81
N MET A 211 20.46 -1.80 17.54
CA MET A 211 19.53 -1.66 16.40
C MET A 211 19.10 -0.22 16.10
N LYS A 212 19.89 0.77 16.50
CA LYS A 212 19.66 2.18 16.19
C LYS A 212 20.41 2.57 14.92
N THR A 213 19.81 3.44 14.14
CA THR A 213 20.44 3.98 12.92
C THR A 213 21.69 4.78 13.25
N THR A 214 22.82 4.39 12.67
CA THR A 214 24.10 5.13 12.79
C THR A 214 24.18 6.28 11.81
N LEU A 215 23.57 6.10 10.64
CA LEU A 215 23.41 7.09 9.60
C LEU A 215 21.93 7.16 9.18
N VAL A 216 21.45 8.35 8.88
CA VAL A 216 20.07 8.59 8.47
C VAL A 216 20.00 9.38 7.17
N ALA A 217 18.96 9.13 6.40
CA ALA A 217 18.69 9.82 5.16
C ALA A 217 18.25 11.28 5.40
N GLY A 218 18.59 12.13 4.49
CA GLY A 218 18.19 13.53 4.45
C GLY A 218 18.66 14.20 3.17
N VAL A 219 18.33 15.48 3.01
CA VAL A 219 18.77 16.30 1.88
C VAL A 219 19.36 17.63 2.38
N PRO A 220 20.38 18.16 1.67
CA PRO A 220 20.95 19.47 2.00
C PRO A 220 19.91 20.59 1.77
N PRO A 221 20.20 21.82 2.25
CA PRO A 221 19.40 23.00 1.98
C PRO A 221 19.11 23.19 0.49
N ASP A 222 17.86 23.54 0.17
CA ASP A 222 17.40 23.84 -1.17
C ASP A 222 16.39 25.00 -1.17
N ILE A 223 15.72 25.25 -2.31
CA ILE A 223 14.71 26.31 -2.44
C ILE A 223 13.43 26.05 -1.63
N PHE A 224 13.19 24.82 -1.19
CA PHE A 224 12.01 24.41 -0.42
C PHE A 224 12.29 24.38 1.09
N SER A 225 13.55 24.18 1.49
CA SER A 225 13.97 24.11 2.88
C SER A 225 15.36 24.73 3.07
N ILE A 226 15.43 25.89 3.72
CA ILE A 226 16.69 26.61 3.98
C ILE A 226 17.65 25.79 4.84
N ASP A 227 17.12 24.98 5.75
CA ASP A 227 17.90 24.15 6.68
C ASP A 227 18.13 22.72 6.16
N GLY A 228 17.63 22.41 4.95
CA GLY A 228 17.55 21.04 4.46
C GLY A 228 16.46 20.22 5.14
N GLN A 229 16.48 18.91 4.94
CA GLN A 229 15.51 17.99 5.56
C GLN A 229 16.25 16.79 6.12
N LEU A 230 15.93 16.42 7.36
CA LEU A 230 16.38 15.18 7.98
C LEU A 230 15.20 14.20 8.03
N TRP A 231 15.23 13.18 7.19
CA TRP A 231 14.10 12.24 7.08
C TRP A 231 14.14 11.15 8.16
N GLY A 232 15.33 10.82 8.65
CA GLY A 232 15.50 9.86 9.74
C GLY A 232 15.38 8.39 9.34
N ASN A 233 15.24 8.09 8.04
CA ASN A 233 15.24 6.73 7.53
C ASN A 233 16.65 6.12 7.61
N PRO A 234 16.79 4.82 7.89
CA PRO A 234 18.09 4.15 7.90
C PRO A 234 18.72 4.13 6.49
N ILE A 235 20.02 4.25 6.45
CA ILE A 235 20.81 4.08 5.21
C ILE A 235 21.08 2.60 4.99
N TYR A 236 21.10 2.19 3.72
CA TYR A 236 21.45 0.82 3.33
C TYR A 236 22.95 0.56 3.48
N ASN A 237 23.30 -0.60 3.98
CA ASN A 237 24.66 -1.14 3.96
C ASN A 237 24.95 -1.75 2.58
N TRP A 238 25.44 -0.93 1.68
CA TRP A 238 25.68 -1.31 0.28
C TRP A 238 26.68 -2.47 0.14
N ASP A 239 27.72 -2.52 0.99
CA ASP A 239 28.71 -3.59 0.96
C ASP A 239 28.08 -4.97 1.26
N HIS A 240 26.98 -4.99 2.01
CA HIS A 240 26.23 -6.21 2.31
C HIS A 240 25.23 -6.57 1.21
N LEU A 241 24.60 -5.57 0.59
CA LEU A 241 23.62 -5.76 -0.48
C LEU A 241 24.21 -6.26 -1.79
N GLU A 242 25.52 -6.01 -2.05
CA GLU A 242 26.22 -6.44 -3.26
C GLU A 242 26.69 -7.91 -3.22
N LYS A 243 26.49 -8.61 -2.10
CA LYS A 243 26.88 -10.03 -1.89
C LYS A 243 25.68 -10.95 -2.01
#